data_94b9a9449a62335cbedd8103a11efbc4
#
_entry.id   94b9a9449a62335cbedd8103a11efbc4
#
_cell.length_a   1.000
_cell.length_b   1.000
_cell.length_c   1.000
_cell.angle_alpha   90.00
_cell.angle_beta   90.00
_cell.angle_gamma   90.00
#
_symmetry.space_group_name_H-M   'P 1'
#
loop_
_entity.id
_entity.type
_entity.pdbx_description
1 polymer ?
#
loop_
_entity_poly.entity_id
_entity_poly.type
_entity_poly.pdbx_seq_one_letter_code
_entity_poly.pdbx_strand_id
1 'polypeptide(L)'
;MLTAALAFGIALSAVSASAQEIASARAGVAEAAELPISARRAFLYSLALPGLGQARLDRPLVGAGFFLVEAFSLALIHRATDDLRLARAFSRDSVPLSFAINRETGVAQLDGNGKPVVAGWEPSRYSADLVQARRLQLEDWTAVLLFNHLIAGAEAFVAAQLWDLPQHVKVRATPVRGGFGIRAQFRTR
;
A
#
# COMPACT_ATOMS: atom_id res chain seq x y z
N MET A 1 51.88 21.38 -46.76
CA MET A 1 50.39 21.12 -46.86
C MET A 1 49.98 19.65 -46.79
N LEU A 2 50.91 18.69 -46.66
CA LEU A 2 50.57 17.24 -46.55
C LEU A 2 50.19 16.73 -45.14
N THR A 3 50.59 17.43 -44.08
CA THR A 3 50.36 17.01 -42.70
C THR A 3 48.93 17.25 -42.18
N ALA A 4 48.19 18.23 -42.77
CA ALA A 4 46.81 18.51 -42.35
C ALA A 4 45.78 17.49 -42.90
N ALA A 5 46.06 16.88 -44.04
CA ALA A 5 45.17 15.88 -44.67
C ALA A 5 45.19 14.53 -43.90
N LEU A 6 46.35 14.16 -43.33
CA LEU A 6 46.49 12.89 -42.58
C LEU A 6 45.78 12.95 -41.23
N ALA A 7 45.78 14.09 -40.54
CA ALA A 7 45.10 14.28 -39.26
C ALA A 7 43.57 14.24 -39.41
N PHE A 8 43.04 14.75 -40.53
CA PHE A 8 41.60 14.75 -40.80
C PHE A 8 41.08 13.33 -41.13
N GLY A 9 41.87 12.52 -41.82
CA GLY A 9 41.53 11.12 -42.13
C GLY A 9 41.45 10.22 -40.89
N ILE A 10 42.34 10.40 -39.92
CA ILE A 10 42.36 9.64 -38.66
C ILE A 10 41.16 10.02 -37.76
N ALA A 11 40.80 11.30 -37.73
CA ALA A 11 39.64 11.76 -36.97
C ALA A 11 38.29 11.20 -37.51
N LEU A 12 38.16 11.10 -38.84
CA LEU A 12 36.97 10.59 -39.48
C LEU A 12 36.80 9.08 -39.27
N SER A 13 37.89 8.31 -39.26
CA SER A 13 37.88 6.87 -38.96
C SER A 13 37.55 6.56 -37.50
N ALA A 14 38.02 7.39 -36.56
CA ALA A 14 37.70 7.24 -35.14
C ALA A 14 36.21 7.51 -34.86
N VAL A 15 35.59 8.48 -35.50
CA VAL A 15 34.17 8.80 -35.38
C VAL A 15 33.30 7.65 -35.96
N SER A 16 33.73 7.06 -37.08
CA SER A 16 33.01 5.93 -37.67
C SER A 16 33.06 4.67 -36.80
N ALA A 17 34.20 4.38 -36.17
CA ALA A 17 34.37 3.27 -35.24
C ALA A 17 33.47 3.43 -33.99
N SER A 18 33.43 4.65 -33.42
CA SER A 18 32.55 4.92 -32.25
C SER A 18 31.05 4.81 -32.59
N ALA A 19 30.68 5.25 -33.81
CA ALA A 19 29.28 5.14 -34.25
C ALA A 19 28.85 3.67 -34.48
N GLN A 20 29.78 2.84 -34.94
CA GLN A 20 29.54 1.41 -35.18
C GLN A 20 29.52 0.61 -33.88
N GLU A 21 30.32 1.00 -32.89
CA GLU A 21 30.31 0.42 -31.55
C GLU A 21 29.02 0.77 -30.80
N ILE A 22 28.53 2.01 -30.92
CA ILE A 22 27.21 2.42 -30.40
C ILE A 22 26.06 1.71 -31.10
N ALA A 23 26.15 1.49 -32.41
CA ALA A 23 25.15 0.76 -33.19
C ALA A 23 25.11 -0.74 -32.85
N SER A 24 26.30 -1.37 -32.66
CA SER A 24 26.39 -2.77 -32.25
C SER A 24 26.00 -2.96 -30.78
N ALA A 25 26.30 -2.00 -29.90
CA ALA A 25 25.81 -1.98 -28.51
C ALA A 25 24.27 -1.86 -28.45
N ARG A 26 23.68 -1.04 -29.36
CA ARG A 26 22.23 -0.94 -29.51
C ARG A 26 21.59 -2.22 -30.10
N ALA A 27 22.26 -2.86 -31.05
CA ALA A 27 21.78 -4.13 -31.64
C ALA A 27 21.86 -5.29 -30.64
N GLY A 28 22.85 -5.29 -29.75
CA GLY A 28 22.96 -6.26 -28.64
C GLY A 28 22.00 -6.03 -27.48
N VAL A 29 21.36 -4.85 -27.38
CA VAL A 29 20.32 -4.53 -26.38
C VAL A 29 18.93 -4.95 -26.84
N ALA A 30 18.76 -5.32 -28.11
CA ALA A 30 17.45 -5.56 -28.72
C ALA A 30 17.02 -7.04 -28.82
N GLU A 31 17.41 -7.88 -27.86
CA GLU A 31 16.56 -8.98 -27.49
C GLU A 31 15.67 -8.49 -26.36
N ALA A 32 14.68 -7.69 -26.73
CA ALA A 32 13.65 -7.21 -25.81
C ALA A 32 13.05 -8.43 -25.13
N ALA A 33 13.31 -8.57 -23.84
CA ALA A 33 12.75 -9.66 -23.06
C ALA A 33 11.22 -9.65 -23.27
N GLU A 34 10.70 -10.73 -23.85
CA GLU A 34 9.29 -10.85 -24.21
C GLU A 34 8.43 -10.56 -22.97
N LEU A 35 7.49 -9.63 -23.10
CA LEU A 35 6.63 -9.20 -22.00
C LEU A 35 5.76 -10.38 -21.54
N PRO A 36 5.86 -10.87 -20.29
CA PRO A 36 5.13 -12.05 -19.83
C PRO A 36 3.62 -11.92 -19.95
N ILE A 37 3.10 -10.70 -19.72
CA ILE A 37 1.68 -10.36 -19.85
C ILE A 37 1.54 -8.91 -20.32
N SER A 38 0.48 -8.62 -21.12
CA SER A 38 0.21 -7.24 -21.55
C SER A 38 -0.12 -6.32 -20.37
N ALA A 39 0.20 -5.03 -20.50
CA ALA A 39 -0.05 -4.02 -19.47
C ALA A 39 -1.51 -4.00 -19.00
N ARG A 40 -2.47 -4.15 -19.94
CA ARG A 40 -3.90 -4.25 -19.61
C ARG A 40 -4.22 -5.47 -18.74
N ARG A 41 -3.62 -6.63 -19.04
CA ARG A 41 -3.82 -7.84 -18.21
C ARG A 41 -3.17 -7.69 -16.86
N ALA A 42 -1.97 -7.10 -16.78
CA ALA A 42 -1.31 -6.82 -15.52
C ALA A 42 -2.16 -5.93 -14.61
N PHE A 43 -2.75 -4.85 -15.17
CA PHE A 43 -3.69 -3.99 -14.47
C PHE A 43 -4.89 -4.78 -13.93
N LEU A 44 -5.59 -5.53 -14.80
CA LEU A 44 -6.81 -6.25 -14.42
C LEU A 44 -6.54 -7.35 -13.38
N TYR A 45 -5.40 -8.03 -13.47
CA TYR A 45 -5.00 -9.03 -12.48
C TYR A 45 -4.77 -8.42 -11.10
N SER A 46 -4.07 -7.28 -11.05
CA SER A 46 -3.82 -6.59 -9.78
C SER A 46 -5.04 -5.83 -9.26
N LEU A 47 -5.95 -5.42 -10.13
CA LEU A 47 -7.24 -4.85 -9.74
C LEU A 47 -8.15 -5.92 -9.10
N ALA A 48 -8.12 -7.16 -9.60
CA ALA A 48 -8.91 -8.26 -9.07
C ALA A 48 -8.29 -8.86 -7.78
N LEU A 49 -6.96 -9.00 -7.76
CA LEU A 49 -6.19 -9.49 -6.61
C LEU A 49 -4.88 -8.71 -6.51
N PRO A 50 -4.77 -7.77 -5.57
CA PRO A 50 -3.57 -6.95 -5.39
C PRO A 50 -2.32 -7.79 -5.26
N GLY A 51 -1.33 -7.49 -6.12
CA GLY A 51 -0.08 -8.24 -6.18
C GLY A 51 0.01 -9.29 -7.28
N LEU A 52 -1.11 -9.74 -7.86
CA LEU A 52 -1.10 -10.82 -8.87
C LEU A 52 -0.42 -10.38 -10.17
N GLY A 53 -0.68 -9.17 -10.64
CA GLY A 53 -0.04 -8.62 -11.84
C GLY A 53 1.47 -8.47 -11.65
N GLN A 54 1.90 -7.99 -10.47
CA GLN A 54 3.30 -7.86 -10.10
C GLN A 54 4.02 -9.22 -10.09
N ALA A 55 3.37 -10.23 -9.51
CA ALA A 55 3.92 -11.59 -9.49
C ALA A 55 4.10 -12.16 -10.91
N ARG A 56 3.18 -11.85 -11.84
CA ARG A 56 3.28 -12.24 -13.26
C ARG A 56 4.33 -11.45 -14.05
N LEU A 57 4.73 -10.28 -13.55
CA LEU A 57 5.79 -9.44 -14.08
C LEU A 57 7.14 -9.70 -13.39
N ASP A 58 7.33 -10.85 -12.77
CA ASP A 58 8.57 -11.24 -12.07
C ASP A 58 8.99 -10.25 -10.95
N ARG A 59 7.98 -9.66 -10.28
CA ARG A 59 8.15 -8.71 -9.17
C ARG A 59 7.43 -9.19 -7.89
N PRO A 60 7.72 -10.42 -7.40
CA PRO A 60 6.96 -11.05 -6.32
C PRO A 60 7.01 -10.29 -5.00
N LEU A 61 8.11 -9.59 -4.69
CA LEU A 61 8.23 -8.82 -3.45
C LEU A 61 7.29 -7.61 -3.43
N VAL A 62 7.14 -6.91 -4.56
CA VAL A 62 6.18 -5.81 -4.68
C VAL A 62 4.75 -6.34 -4.60
N GLY A 63 4.49 -7.46 -5.27
CA GLY A 63 3.20 -8.16 -5.19
C GLY A 63 2.85 -8.58 -3.78
N ALA A 64 3.80 -9.14 -3.04
CA ALA A 64 3.62 -9.51 -1.63
C ALA A 64 3.28 -8.30 -0.75
N GLY A 65 3.88 -7.13 -1.01
CA GLY A 65 3.54 -5.89 -0.30
C GLY A 65 2.06 -5.51 -0.45
N PHE A 66 1.55 -5.51 -1.68
CA PHE A 66 0.12 -5.23 -1.93
C PHE A 66 -0.80 -6.27 -1.30
N PHE A 67 -0.44 -7.55 -1.38
CA PHE A 67 -1.20 -8.62 -0.75
C PHE A 67 -1.25 -8.50 0.78
N LEU A 68 -0.15 -8.08 1.42
CA LEU A 68 -0.13 -7.84 2.87
C LEU A 68 -1.04 -6.67 3.27
N VAL A 69 -1.05 -5.57 2.50
CA VAL A 69 -1.97 -4.44 2.73
C VAL A 69 -3.42 -4.91 2.60
N GLU A 70 -3.72 -5.76 1.61
CA GLU A 70 -5.03 -6.37 1.41
C GLU A 70 -5.48 -7.18 2.64
N ALA A 71 -4.65 -8.13 3.06
CA ALA A 71 -4.95 -9.01 4.20
C ALA A 71 -5.15 -8.21 5.49
N PHE A 72 -4.31 -7.19 5.72
CA PHE A 72 -4.42 -6.31 6.87
C PHE A 72 -5.71 -5.46 6.85
N SER A 73 -6.05 -4.89 5.69
CA SER A 73 -7.27 -4.10 5.52
C SER A 73 -8.52 -4.95 5.77
N LEU A 74 -8.57 -6.18 5.24
CA LEU A 74 -9.67 -7.11 5.48
C LEU A 74 -9.82 -7.46 6.97
N ALA A 75 -8.72 -7.71 7.68
CA ALA A 75 -8.75 -7.97 9.11
C ALA A 75 -9.29 -6.77 9.91
N LEU A 76 -8.92 -5.55 9.52
CA LEU A 76 -9.40 -4.33 10.17
C LEU A 76 -10.86 -4.00 9.82
N ILE A 77 -11.31 -4.29 8.60
CA ILE A 77 -12.72 -4.19 8.20
C ILE A 77 -13.57 -5.16 9.03
N HIS A 78 -13.11 -6.41 9.20
CA HIS A 78 -13.81 -7.38 10.03
C HIS A 78 -13.96 -6.87 11.47
N ARG A 79 -12.85 -6.44 12.09
CA ARG A 79 -12.87 -5.86 13.43
C ARG A 79 -13.76 -4.62 13.54
N ALA A 80 -13.65 -3.67 12.59
CA ALA A 80 -14.46 -2.46 12.59
C ALA A 80 -15.96 -2.77 12.44
N THR A 81 -16.30 -3.82 11.68
CA THR A 81 -17.68 -4.31 11.54
C THR A 81 -18.22 -4.82 12.86
N ASP A 82 -17.44 -5.61 13.61
CA ASP A 82 -17.85 -6.15 14.90
C ASP A 82 -17.98 -5.03 15.96
N ASP A 83 -17.01 -4.11 15.99
CA ASP A 83 -17.06 -2.94 16.85
C ASP A 83 -18.31 -2.06 16.58
N LEU A 84 -18.68 -1.88 15.31
CA LEU A 84 -19.87 -1.14 14.91
C LEU A 84 -21.16 -1.89 15.30
N ARG A 85 -21.21 -3.22 15.15
CA ARG A 85 -22.36 -4.04 15.59
C ARG A 85 -22.56 -3.91 17.08
N LEU A 86 -21.49 -4.03 17.86
CA LEU A 86 -21.52 -3.86 19.33
C LEU A 86 -22.01 -2.46 19.71
N ALA A 87 -21.44 -1.42 19.12
CA ALA A 87 -21.83 -0.05 19.38
C ALA A 87 -23.33 0.17 19.10
N ARG A 88 -23.86 -0.35 18.00
CA ARG A 88 -25.29 -0.26 17.64
C ARG A 88 -26.17 -1.06 18.60
N ALA A 89 -25.75 -2.24 19.01
CA ALA A 89 -26.53 -3.10 19.94
C ALA A 89 -26.73 -2.41 21.28
N PHE A 90 -25.68 -1.78 21.81
CA PHE A 90 -25.70 -1.18 23.15
C PHE A 90 -25.93 0.34 23.16
N SER A 91 -26.14 0.99 22.01
CA SER A 91 -26.33 2.44 21.93
C SER A 91 -27.64 2.94 22.57
N ARG A 92 -28.61 2.04 22.78
CA ARG A 92 -29.90 2.34 23.41
C ARG A 92 -29.95 1.87 24.87
N ASP A 93 -28.92 1.21 25.35
CA ASP A 93 -28.88 0.71 26.71
C ASP A 93 -28.58 1.86 27.68
N SER A 94 -29.08 1.68 28.90
CA SER A 94 -28.76 2.55 30.02
C SER A 94 -28.12 1.71 31.12
N VAL A 95 -27.18 2.33 31.84
CA VAL A 95 -26.53 1.70 32.99
C VAL A 95 -27.02 2.34 34.28
N PRO A 96 -27.18 1.61 35.40
CA PRO A 96 -27.53 2.18 36.67
C PRO A 96 -26.43 3.13 37.12
N LEU A 97 -26.77 4.41 37.34
CA LEU A 97 -25.87 5.41 37.89
C LEU A 97 -25.82 5.35 39.40
N SER A 98 -26.97 5.13 40.05
CA SER A 98 -27.10 5.07 41.49
C SER A 98 -28.25 4.16 41.93
N PHE A 99 -28.16 3.67 43.13
CA PHE A 99 -29.20 2.84 43.75
C PHE A 99 -29.89 3.64 44.87
N ALA A 100 -31.20 3.36 45.05
CA ALA A 100 -31.95 3.94 46.14
C ALA A 100 -31.42 3.41 47.48
N ILE A 101 -31.11 4.30 48.40
CA ILE A 101 -30.60 3.96 49.71
C ILE A 101 -31.72 4.23 50.74
N ASN A 102 -31.99 3.31 51.63
CA ASN A 102 -32.85 3.52 52.77
C ASN A 102 -32.11 4.47 53.73
N ARG A 103 -32.72 5.64 54.01
CA ARG A 103 -32.09 6.69 54.84
C ARG A 103 -31.91 6.28 56.30
N GLU A 104 -32.72 5.32 56.80
CA GLU A 104 -32.66 4.87 58.20
C GLU A 104 -31.56 3.82 58.41
N THR A 105 -31.39 2.93 57.43
CA THR A 105 -30.46 1.80 57.54
C THR A 105 -29.15 2.00 56.79
N GLY A 106 -29.08 2.98 55.87
CA GLY A 106 -27.93 3.21 55.00
C GLY A 106 -27.68 2.12 53.95
N VAL A 107 -28.58 1.17 53.78
CA VAL A 107 -28.48 0.01 52.88
C VAL A 107 -29.31 0.27 51.63
N ALA A 108 -28.87 -0.32 50.47
CA ALA A 108 -29.62 -0.26 49.23
C ALA A 108 -31.04 -0.86 49.40
N GLN A 109 -32.07 -0.16 48.92
CA GLN A 109 -33.41 -0.66 48.86
C GLN A 109 -33.48 -1.79 47.86
N LEU A 110 -34.16 -2.89 48.24
CA LEU A 110 -34.38 -4.02 47.37
C LEU A 110 -35.82 -3.99 46.87
N ASP A 111 -36.04 -4.45 45.63
CA ASP A 111 -37.34 -4.68 45.04
C ASP A 111 -37.97 -5.99 45.60
N GLY A 112 -39.20 -6.31 45.18
CA GLY A 112 -39.92 -7.54 45.58
C GLY A 112 -39.21 -8.85 45.14
N ASN A 113 -38.17 -8.76 44.31
CA ASN A 113 -37.37 -9.90 43.82
C ASN A 113 -35.95 -9.89 44.44
N GLY A 114 -35.70 -9.03 45.41
CA GLY A 114 -34.41 -8.94 46.10
C GLY A 114 -33.30 -8.22 45.26
N LYS A 115 -33.65 -7.49 44.21
CA LYS A 115 -32.71 -6.72 43.41
C LYS A 115 -32.65 -5.26 43.94
N PRO A 116 -31.45 -4.60 43.90
CA PRO A 116 -31.33 -3.20 44.23
C PRO A 116 -32.19 -2.31 43.34
N VAL A 117 -32.96 -1.41 43.95
CA VAL A 117 -33.78 -0.42 43.25
C VAL A 117 -32.86 0.65 42.65
N VAL A 118 -32.90 0.87 41.34
CA VAL A 118 -32.12 1.89 40.66
C VAL A 118 -32.76 3.26 40.88
N ALA A 119 -31.99 4.20 41.40
CA ALA A 119 -32.44 5.57 41.64
C ALA A 119 -32.16 6.51 40.46
N GLY A 120 -31.17 6.19 39.66
CA GLY A 120 -30.81 7.00 38.48
C GLY A 120 -30.21 6.13 37.40
N TRP A 121 -30.45 6.50 36.14
CA TRP A 121 -29.92 5.86 34.94
C TRP A 121 -29.04 6.82 34.18
N GLU A 122 -27.96 6.33 33.62
CA GLU A 122 -27.07 7.04 32.71
C GLU A 122 -27.06 6.35 31.35
N PRO A 123 -27.01 7.10 30.24
CA PRO A 123 -26.80 6.52 28.92
C PRO A 123 -25.53 5.66 28.90
N SER A 124 -25.59 4.53 28.22
CA SER A 124 -24.43 3.67 28.00
C SER A 124 -23.29 4.48 27.36
N ARG A 125 -22.02 4.07 27.63
CA ARG A 125 -20.84 4.59 26.93
C ARG A 125 -20.92 4.44 25.40
N TYR A 126 -21.80 3.60 24.89
CA TYR A 126 -22.07 3.42 23.47
C TYR A 126 -23.03 4.51 22.94
N SER A 127 -22.59 5.76 23.03
CA SER A 127 -23.38 6.91 22.56
C SER A 127 -23.55 6.91 21.02
N ALA A 128 -24.46 7.76 20.53
CA ALA A 128 -24.64 7.98 19.10
C ALA A 128 -23.34 8.43 18.40
N ASP A 129 -22.53 9.25 19.09
CA ASP A 129 -21.23 9.72 18.59
C ASP A 129 -20.25 8.56 18.43
N LEU A 130 -20.23 7.60 19.37
CA LEU A 130 -19.39 6.42 19.23
C LEU A 130 -19.84 5.54 18.06
N VAL A 131 -21.14 5.36 17.86
CA VAL A 131 -21.67 4.64 16.68
C VAL A 131 -21.23 5.30 15.39
N GLN A 132 -21.30 6.63 15.31
CA GLN A 132 -20.84 7.41 14.17
C GLN A 132 -19.34 7.24 13.94
N ALA A 133 -18.52 7.33 15.00
CA ALA A 133 -17.07 7.14 14.91
C ALA A 133 -16.70 5.73 14.41
N ARG A 134 -17.41 4.68 14.88
CA ARG A 134 -17.19 3.30 14.41
C ARG A 134 -17.61 3.09 12.96
N ARG A 135 -18.66 3.79 12.52
CA ARG A 135 -19.06 3.79 11.11
C ARG A 135 -17.99 4.41 10.21
N LEU A 136 -17.49 5.60 10.57
CA LEU A 136 -16.41 6.25 9.83
C LEU A 136 -15.16 5.38 9.77
N GLN A 137 -14.78 4.74 10.87
CA GLN A 137 -13.65 3.81 10.90
C GLN A 137 -13.82 2.64 9.91
N LEU A 138 -15.01 2.07 9.78
CA LEU A 138 -15.29 1.03 8.79
C LEU A 138 -15.20 1.56 7.37
N GLU A 139 -15.74 2.77 7.11
CA GLU A 139 -15.68 3.44 5.81
C GLU A 139 -14.22 3.72 5.41
N ASP A 140 -13.37 4.19 6.35
CA ASP A 140 -11.95 4.45 6.13
C ASP A 140 -11.19 3.18 5.71
N TRP A 141 -11.37 2.07 6.42
CA TRP A 141 -10.71 0.80 6.06
C TRP A 141 -11.20 0.23 4.74
N THR A 142 -12.48 0.42 4.42
CA THR A 142 -13.04 0.05 3.12
C THR A 142 -12.42 0.90 2.01
N ALA A 143 -12.24 2.19 2.24
CA ALA A 143 -11.55 3.07 1.30
C ALA A 143 -10.08 2.64 1.08
N VAL A 144 -9.35 2.32 2.15
CA VAL A 144 -7.96 1.78 2.05
C VAL A 144 -7.91 0.53 1.19
N LEU A 145 -8.85 -0.41 1.38
CA LEU A 145 -8.96 -1.63 0.58
C LEU A 145 -9.13 -1.29 -0.91
N LEU A 146 -10.10 -0.44 -1.26
CA LEU A 146 -10.37 -0.05 -2.65
C LEU A 146 -9.18 0.67 -3.28
N PHE A 147 -8.53 1.58 -2.55
CA PHE A 147 -7.32 2.25 -3.04
C PHE A 147 -6.16 1.29 -3.25
N ASN A 148 -6.00 0.26 -2.40
CA ASN A 148 -4.98 -0.77 -2.59
C ASN A 148 -5.15 -1.49 -3.94
N HIS A 149 -6.37 -1.87 -4.32
CA HIS A 149 -6.67 -2.47 -5.63
C HIS A 149 -6.31 -1.54 -6.79
N LEU A 150 -6.73 -0.26 -6.71
CA LEU A 150 -6.46 0.73 -7.76
C LEU A 150 -4.96 1.00 -7.92
N ILE A 151 -4.25 1.19 -6.82
CA ILE A 151 -2.81 1.48 -6.83
C ILE A 151 -2.03 0.25 -7.32
N ALA A 152 -2.39 -0.95 -6.86
CA ALA A 152 -1.77 -2.19 -7.33
C ALA A 152 -1.99 -2.40 -8.84
N GLY A 153 -3.20 -2.11 -9.34
CA GLY A 153 -3.48 -2.16 -10.77
C GLY A 153 -2.65 -1.14 -11.55
N ALA A 154 -2.64 0.12 -11.12
CA ALA A 154 -1.89 1.18 -11.78
C ALA A 154 -0.37 0.90 -11.79
N GLU A 155 0.18 0.42 -10.67
CA GLU A 155 1.59 0.04 -10.54
C GLU A 155 1.95 -1.10 -11.50
N ALA A 156 1.12 -2.17 -11.55
CA ALA A 156 1.33 -3.28 -12.47
C ALA A 156 1.25 -2.85 -13.94
N PHE A 157 0.33 -1.94 -14.28
CA PHE A 157 0.23 -1.37 -15.62
C PHE A 157 1.51 -0.63 -16.00
N VAL A 158 1.98 0.27 -15.14
CA VAL A 158 3.20 1.06 -15.36
C VAL A 158 4.42 0.14 -15.45
N ALA A 159 4.53 -0.85 -14.55
CA ALA A 159 5.61 -1.82 -14.57
C ALA A 159 5.67 -2.61 -15.89
N ALA A 160 4.53 -3.00 -16.44
CA ALA A 160 4.46 -3.67 -17.74
C ALA A 160 4.81 -2.74 -18.90
N GLN A 161 4.42 -1.46 -18.84
CA GLN A 161 4.79 -0.46 -19.87
C GLN A 161 6.30 -0.14 -19.86
N LEU A 162 6.93 -0.24 -18.69
CA LEU A 162 8.35 0.02 -18.52
C LEU A 162 9.21 -1.26 -18.56
N TRP A 163 8.63 -2.39 -19.05
CA TRP A 163 9.31 -3.68 -19.05
C TRP A 163 10.62 -3.68 -19.85
N ASP A 164 10.63 -2.95 -20.98
CA ASP A 164 11.79 -2.85 -21.87
C ASP A 164 12.89 -1.90 -21.33
N LEU A 165 12.59 -1.15 -20.26
CA LEU A 165 13.60 -0.30 -19.66
C LEU A 165 14.57 -1.15 -18.81
N PRO A 166 15.88 -0.87 -18.86
CA PRO A 166 16.86 -1.60 -18.06
C PRO A 166 16.50 -1.51 -16.58
N GLN A 167 15.98 -2.62 -16.04
CA GLN A 167 15.46 -2.72 -14.66
C GLN A 167 16.54 -2.65 -13.57
N HIS A 168 17.80 -2.37 -13.92
CA HIS A 168 18.91 -2.49 -12.99
C HIS A 168 19.65 -1.18 -12.73
N VAL A 169 18.90 -0.12 -12.45
CA VAL A 169 19.49 1.02 -11.75
C VAL A 169 19.49 0.71 -10.27
N LYS A 170 20.60 0.17 -9.77
CA LYS A 170 20.78 0.04 -8.32
C LYS A 170 21.19 1.38 -7.75
N VAL A 171 20.25 2.08 -7.13
CA VAL A 171 20.54 3.29 -6.36
C VAL A 171 20.98 2.87 -4.95
N ARG A 172 22.19 3.19 -4.56
CA ARG A 172 22.71 2.98 -3.21
C ARG A 172 23.09 4.31 -2.59
N ALA A 173 22.64 4.54 -1.37
CA ALA A 173 23.22 5.58 -0.53
C ALA A 173 24.58 5.08 -0.03
N THR A 174 25.64 5.82 -0.31
CA THR A 174 26.98 5.53 0.17
C THR A 174 27.44 6.65 1.09
N PRO A 175 27.99 6.33 2.28
CA PRO A 175 28.57 7.37 3.12
C PRO A 175 29.78 7.97 2.39
N VAL A 176 29.83 9.30 2.31
CA VAL A 176 30.97 10.07 1.82
C VAL A 176 31.45 11.01 2.93
N ARG A 177 32.71 11.43 2.87
CA ARG A 177 33.27 12.33 3.89
C ARG A 177 32.42 13.63 3.93
N GLY A 178 31.65 13.81 5.01
CA GLY A 178 30.78 14.98 5.20
C GLY A 178 29.30 14.80 4.83
N GLY A 179 28.83 13.56 4.49
CA GLY A 179 27.43 13.35 4.15
C GLY A 179 27.14 11.99 3.51
N PHE A 180 26.02 11.92 2.80
CA PHE A 180 25.62 10.74 2.02
C PHE A 180 25.64 11.10 0.53
N GLY A 181 26.28 10.25 -0.27
CA GLY A 181 26.24 10.32 -1.73
C GLY A 181 25.23 9.30 -2.28
N ILE A 182 24.59 9.62 -3.40
CA ILE A 182 23.74 8.69 -4.14
C ILE A 182 24.57 8.14 -5.30
N ARG A 183 24.77 6.81 -5.34
CA ARG A 183 25.41 6.11 -6.45
C ARG A 183 24.36 5.35 -7.24
N ALA A 184 24.16 5.72 -8.51
CA ALA A 184 23.36 4.94 -9.45
C ALA A 184 24.31 3.99 -10.20
N GLN A 185 24.06 2.70 -10.14
CA GLN A 185 24.81 1.67 -10.86
C GLN A 185 23.91 1.08 -11.95
N PHE A 186 24.27 1.34 -13.20
CA PHE A 186 23.61 0.75 -14.36
C PHE A 186 24.31 -0.58 -14.66
N ARG A 187 23.58 -1.68 -14.64
CA ARG A 187 24.09 -2.96 -15.12
C ARG A 187 23.61 -3.13 -16.54
N THR A 188 24.46 -2.81 -17.50
CA THR A 188 24.29 -3.26 -18.89
C THR A 188 24.57 -4.77 -18.90
N ARG A 189 23.66 -5.54 -19.48
CA ARG A 189 23.92 -6.94 -19.83
C ARG A 189 24.80 -7.01 -21.05
#